data_14d6fa7537b26b6752b05af1fa9f461e
#
_entry.id   14d6fa7537b26b6752b05af1fa9f461e
#
_cell.length_a   1.000
_cell.length_b   1.000
_cell.length_c   1.000
_cell.angle_alpha   90.00
_cell.angle_beta   90.00
_cell.angle_gamma   90.00
#
_symmetry.space_group_name_H-M   'P 1'
#
loop_
_entity.id
_entity.type
_entity.pdbx_description
1 polymer ?
#
loop_
_entity_poly.entity_id
_entity_poly.type
_entity_poly.pdbx_seq_one_letter_code
_entity_poly.pdbx_strand_id
1 'polypeptide(L)'
;IERAGYAVPLVKTELAIEGMTCASCVGRVERALHIVPGVMAARVNLATERAIVEGGADARLLIRAIGEAGYTARPIDRAFAREVDDAARKDAEQAALKRAVIVSMALTLPVFALEMGSHLIPGVHHLIMRTIGMQWNWIIQFALTTLVILGPGRRFYQHGFPALLRLAPDMNSLVAVGTLAAY
;
A
#
# COMPACT_ATOMS: atom_id res chain seq x y z
N ILE A 1 0.90 43.59 -2.91
CA ILE A 1 -0.30 43.35 -3.71
C ILE A 1 -1.54 43.45 -2.83
N GLU A 2 -1.56 42.88 -1.59
CA GLU A 2 -2.68 43.02 -0.63
C GLU A 2 -2.99 44.46 -0.23
N ARG A 3 -1.98 45.34 -0.19
CA ARG A 3 -2.17 46.75 0.09
C ARG A 3 -2.89 47.56 -1.04
N ALA A 4 -3.07 46.92 -2.19
CA ALA A 4 -3.78 47.52 -3.34
C ALA A 4 -5.22 47.00 -3.46
N GLY A 5 -5.75 46.27 -2.50
CA GLY A 5 -7.15 45.79 -2.46
C GLY A 5 -7.47 44.63 -3.44
N TYR A 6 -6.46 44.03 -4.05
CA TYR A 6 -6.64 42.84 -4.90
C TYR A 6 -6.51 41.55 -4.08
N ALA A 7 -7.62 40.90 -3.81
CA ALA A 7 -7.61 39.52 -3.34
C ALA A 7 -7.20 38.61 -4.50
N VAL A 8 -6.07 37.94 -4.38
CA VAL A 8 -5.72 36.86 -5.31
C VAL A 8 -6.74 35.73 -5.08
N PRO A 9 -7.55 35.34 -6.09
CA PRO A 9 -8.48 34.26 -5.92
C PRO A 9 -7.69 32.97 -5.57
N LEU A 10 -7.98 32.40 -4.41
CA LEU A 10 -7.42 31.10 -4.00
C LEU A 10 -7.93 30.03 -4.95
N VAL A 11 -7.11 29.66 -5.90
CA VAL A 11 -7.43 28.54 -6.80
C VAL A 11 -7.30 27.25 -5.98
N LYS A 12 -8.37 26.47 -5.97
CA LYS A 12 -8.36 25.12 -5.38
C LYS A 12 -8.14 24.10 -6.49
N THR A 13 -7.05 23.37 -6.40
CA THR A 13 -6.73 22.27 -7.31
C THR A 13 -6.97 20.96 -6.58
N GLU A 14 -7.81 20.10 -7.14
CA GLU A 14 -8.06 18.75 -6.63
C GLU A 14 -7.30 17.74 -7.47
N LEU A 15 -6.58 16.84 -6.79
CA LEU A 15 -5.80 15.77 -7.41
C LEU A 15 -6.22 14.42 -6.81
N ALA A 16 -6.42 13.41 -7.66
CA ALA A 16 -6.50 12.02 -7.23
C ALA A 16 -5.08 11.47 -7.09
N ILE A 17 -4.81 10.76 -5.99
CA ILE A 17 -3.48 10.21 -5.68
C ILE A 17 -3.60 8.73 -5.48
N GLU A 18 -2.80 7.97 -6.22
CA GLU A 18 -2.78 6.51 -6.17
C GLU A 18 -1.51 6.01 -5.46
N GLY A 19 -1.63 4.86 -4.78
CA GLY A 19 -0.50 4.20 -4.12
C GLY A 19 -0.30 4.56 -2.66
N MET A 20 -1.16 5.39 -2.06
CA MET A 20 -1.13 5.64 -0.61
C MET A 20 -1.76 4.47 0.15
N THR A 21 -1.07 3.94 1.15
CA THR A 21 -1.55 2.78 1.94
C THR A 21 -1.62 3.04 3.44
N CYS A 22 -1.05 4.14 3.92
CA CYS A 22 -0.95 4.43 5.34
C CYS A 22 -0.82 5.94 5.62
N ALA A 23 -0.96 6.32 6.88
CA ALA A 23 -0.87 7.72 7.32
C ALA A 23 0.50 8.37 7.05
N SER A 24 1.59 7.59 7.08
CA SER A 24 2.92 8.12 6.73
C SER A 24 3.04 8.51 5.26
N CYS A 25 2.29 7.82 4.37
CA CYS A 25 2.18 8.18 2.95
C CYS A 25 1.53 9.55 2.79
N VAL A 26 0.45 9.82 3.53
CA VAL A 26 -0.23 11.13 3.54
C VAL A 26 0.74 12.24 3.90
N GLY A 27 1.44 12.13 5.03
CA GLY A 27 2.39 13.16 5.47
C GLY A 27 3.56 13.36 4.50
N ARG A 28 3.93 12.33 3.73
CA ARG A 28 4.96 12.43 2.69
C ARG A 28 4.46 13.23 1.49
N VAL A 29 3.26 12.94 1.01
CA VAL A 29 2.64 13.67 -0.11
C VAL A 29 2.39 15.13 0.28
N GLU A 30 1.88 15.40 1.48
CA GLU A 30 1.67 16.76 1.95
C GLU A 30 2.99 17.55 1.99
N ARG A 31 4.07 16.99 2.52
CA ARG A 31 5.38 17.64 2.50
C ARG A 31 5.88 17.91 1.09
N ALA A 32 5.72 16.97 0.16
CA ALA A 32 6.12 17.16 -1.23
C ALA A 32 5.33 18.30 -1.88
N LEU A 33 4.03 18.41 -1.60
CA LEU A 33 3.19 19.49 -2.12
C LEU A 33 3.57 20.85 -1.53
N HIS A 34 3.90 20.92 -0.22
CA HIS A 34 4.26 22.19 0.43
C HIS A 34 5.57 22.81 -0.09
N ILE A 35 6.45 22.00 -0.69
CA ILE A 35 7.72 22.50 -1.29
C ILE A 35 7.47 23.17 -2.66
N VAL A 36 6.33 22.89 -3.31
CA VAL A 36 6.03 23.44 -4.64
C VAL A 36 5.74 24.93 -4.55
N PRO A 37 6.43 25.78 -5.33
CA PRO A 37 6.18 27.22 -5.33
C PRO A 37 4.73 27.55 -5.68
N GLY A 38 4.12 28.43 -4.89
CA GLY A 38 2.72 28.85 -5.09
C GLY A 38 1.70 28.01 -4.31
N VAL A 39 2.10 26.98 -3.57
CA VAL A 39 1.24 26.25 -2.64
C VAL A 39 1.15 27.02 -1.32
N MET A 40 -0.06 27.36 -0.91
CA MET A 40 -0.36 28.00 0.38
C MET A 40 -0.79 26.96 1.41
N ALA A 41 -1.60 26.00 1.00
CA ALA A 41 -2.02 24.87 1.84
C ALA A 41 -2.21 23.63 0.98
N ALA A 42 -1.89 22.47 1.55
CA ALA A 42 -2.15 21.16 0.95
C ALA A 42 -2.72 20.23 2.00
N ARG A 43 -3.80 19.56 1.69
CA ARG A 43 -4.46 18.58 2.55
C ARG A 43 -4.70 17.30 1.76
N VAL A 44 -4.30 16.17 2.33
CA VAL A 44 -4.45 14.87 1.70
C VAL A 44 -5.36 13.98 2.54
N ASN A 45 -6.32 13.36 1.89
CA ASN A 45 -7.25 12.43 2.51
C ASN A 45 -6.99 11.01 1.99
N LEU A 46 -6.55 10.12 2.88
CA LEU A 46 -6.25 8.73 2.56
C LEU A 46 -7.50 7.94 2.14
N ALA A 47 -8.64 8.16 2.80
CA ALA A 47 -9.85 7.39 2.54
C ALA A 47 -10.50 7.71 1.18
N THR A 48 -10.37 8.96 0.73
CA THR A 48 -10.86 9.39 -0.59
C THR A 48 -9.79 9.37 -1.67
N GLU A 49 -8.52 9.13 -1.30
CA GLU A 49 -7.36 9.19 -2.19
C GLU A 49 -7.24 10.53 -2.94
N ARG A 50 -7.61 11.62 -2.26
CA ARG A 50 -7.61 12.97 -2.85
C ARG A 50 -6.70 13.93 -2.09
N ALA A 51 -6.05 14.80 -2.85
CA ALA A 51 -5.40 16.01 -2.32
C ALA A 51 -6.17 17.24 -2.77
N ILE A 52 -6.33 18.19 -1.84
CA ILE A 52 -6.83 19.53 -2.09
C ILE A 52 -5.67 20.48 -1.85
N VAL A 53 -5.26 21.18 -2.90
CA VAL A 53 -4.19 22.17 -2.85
C VAL A 53 -4.77 23.55 -3.08
N GLU A 54 -4.51 24.46 -2.15
CA GLU A 54 -4.90 25.85 -2.21
C GLU A 54 -3.68 26.69 -2.57
N GLY A 55 -3.82 27.53 -3.59
CA GLY A 55 -2.74 28.42 -4.07
C GLY A 55 -2.73 28.60 -5.57
N GLY A 56 -1.68 29.26 -6.08
CA GLY A 56 -1.47 29.52 -7.51
C GLY A 56 -0.49 28.56 -8.20
N ALA A 57 -0.24 27.39 -7.61
CA ALA A 57 0.71 26.43 -8.15
C ALA A 57 0.17 25.76 -9.43
N ASP A 58 1.07 25.55 -10.41
CA ASP A 58 0.73 24.81 -11.64
C ASP A 58 0.48 23.34 -11.30
N ALA A 59 -0.64 22.81 -11.80
CA ALA A 59 -1.03 21.41 -11.60
C ALA A 59 0.05 20.41 -12.07
N ARG A 60 0.81 20.74 -13.10
CA ARG A 60 1.92 19.89 -13.60
C ARG A 60 3.06 19.79 -12.59
N LEU A 61 3.38 20.89 -11.88
CA LEU A 61 4.39 20.89 -10.84
C LEU A 61 3.95 20.06 -9.62
N LEU A 62 2.66 20.16 -9.26
CA LEU A 62 2.07 19.36 -8.19
C LEU A 62 2.14 17.86 -8.51
N ILE A 63 1.75 17.47 -9.72
CA ILE A 63 1.80 16.07 -10.19
C ILE A 63 3.23 15.54 -10.17
N ARG A 64 4.18 16.35 -10.63
CA ARG A 64 5.60 16.00 -10.63
C ARG A 64 6.15 15.79 -9.22
N ALA A 65 5.85 16.69 -8.29
CA ALA A 65 6.29 16.58 -6.90
C ALA A 65 5.75 15.32 -6.23
N ILE A 66 4.48 14.96 -6.48
CA ILE A 66 3.87 13.72 -6.00
C ILE A 66 4.57 12.50 -6.64
N GLY A 67 4.91 12.57 -7.94
CA GLY A 67 5.66 11.53 -8.65
C GLY A 67 7.06 11.30 -8.07
N GLU A 68 7.78 12.37 -7.76
CA GLU A 68 9.10 12.32 -7.11
C GLU A 68 9.02 11.73 -5.69
N ALA A 69 7.91 11.96 -4.97
CA ALA A 69 7.63 11.32 -3.69
C ALA A 69 7.26 9.83 -3.79
N GLY A 70 7.07 9.31 -5.02
CA GLY A 70 6.83 7.88 -5.28
C GLY A 70 5.36 7.50 -5.45
N TYR A 71 4.48 8.45 -5.67
CA TYR A 71 3.04 8.24 -5.87
C TYR A 71 2.61 8.71 -7.25
N THR A 72 1.45 8.24 -7.71
CA THR A 72 0.87 8.70 -8.97
C THR A 72 -0.23 9.71 -8.68
N ALA A 73 -0.24 10.85 -9.39
CA ALA A 73 -1.28 11.86 -9.26
C ALA A 73 -1.89 12.20 -10.60
N ARG A 74 -3.18 12.54 -10.59
CA ARG A 74 -3.91 13.03 -11.76
C ARG A 74 -4.88 14.14 -11.37
N PRO A 75 -5.15 15.13 -12.26
CA PRO A 75 -6.16 16.14 -12.01
C PRO A 75 -7.55 15.52 -11.94
N ILE A 76 -8.38 16.02 -11.04
CA ILE A 76 -9.79 15.67 -11.03
C ILE A 76 -10.53 16.72 -11.85
N ASP A 77 -10.74 16.43 -13.14
CA ASP A 77 -11.70 17.20 -13.92
C ASP A 77 -13.11 16.84 -13.46
N ARG A 78 -13.93 17.84 -13.18
CA ARG A 78 -15.30 17.72 -12.66
C ARG A 78 -16.30 17.07 -13.62
N ALA A 79 -15.91 16.18 -14.50
CA ALA A 79 -16.78 15.52 -15.44
C ALA A 79 -17.29 14.16 -14.90
N PHE A 80 -18.58 14.04 -14.83
CA PHE A 80 -19.43 12.93 -14.36
C PHE A 80 -19.06 11.51 -14.87
N ALA A 81 -18.25 11.43 -15.94
CA ALA A 81 -17.86 10.18 -16.56
C ALA A 81 -16.77 9.39 -15.78
N ARG A 82 -16.06 10.04 -14.84
CA ARG A 82 -14.93 9.41 -14.12
C ARG A 82 -15.29 8.77 -12.80
N GLU A 83 -16.41 9.13 -12.18
CA GLU A 83 -16.86 8.48 -10.95
C GLU A 83 -17.21 7.00 -11.16
N VAL A 84 -17.75 6.66 -12.33
CA VAL A 84 -18.11 5.28 -12.70
C VAL A 84 -16.83 4.44 -12.92
N ASP A 85 -15.82 5.02 -13.56
CA ASP A 85 -14.53 4.35 -13.82
C ASP A 85 -13.73 4.13 -12.51
N ASP A 86 -13.76 5.12 -11.60
CA ASP A 86 -13.11 5.02 -10.30
C ASP A 86 -13.80 4.00 -9.39
N ALA A 87 -15.12 3.90 -9.44
CA ALA A 87 -15.87 2.87 -8.70
C ALA A 87 -15.54 1.46 -9.22
N ALA A 88 -15.58 1.25 -10.54
CA ALA A 88 -15.25 -0.04 -11.16
C ALA A 88 -13.80 -0.47 -10.86
N ARG A 89 -12.85 0.48 -10.86
CA ARG A 89 -11.45 0.20 -10.49
C ARG A 89 -11.32 -0.21 -9.03
N LYS A 90 -11.99 0.50 -8.11
CA LYS A 90 -11.99 0.17 -6.67
C LYS A 90 -12.62 -1.20 -6.40
N ASP A 91 -13.69 -1.53 -7.09
CA ASP A 91 -14.32 -2.84 -6.99
C ASP A 91 -13.39 -3.97 -7.49
N ALA A 92 -12.67 -3.74 -8.59
CA ALA A 92 -11.67 -4.67 -9.11
C ALA A 92 -10.49 -4.86 -8.14
N GLU A 93 -10.00 -3.76 -7.53
CA GLU A 93 -8.95 -3.82 -6.51
C GLU A 93 -9.41 -4.56 -5.25
N GLN A 94 -10.64 -4.31 -4.79
CA GLN A 94 -11.23 -5.04 -3.65
C GLN A 94 -11.36 -6.54 -3.95
N ALA A 95 -11.82 -6.90 -5.16
CA ALA A 95 -11.93 -8.30 -5.56
C ALA A 95 -10.56 -8.99 -5.61
N ALA A 96 -9.54 -8.30 -6.14
CA ALA A 96 -8.17 -8.80 -6.16
C ALA A 96 -7.59 -9.00 -4.75
N LEU A 97 -7.83 -8.03 -3.84
CA LEU A 97 -7.44 -8.12 -2.44
C LEU A 97 -8.13 -9.28 -1.71
N LYS A 98 -9.45 -9.42 -1.87
CA LYS A 98 -10.21 -10.54 -1.29
C LYS A 98 -9.67 -11.88 -1.75
N ARG A 99 -9.39 -12.02 -3.06
CA ARG A 99 -8.78 -13.25 -3.61
C ARG A 99 -7.41 -13.51 -3.00
N ALA A 100 -6.55 -12.49 -2.90
CA ALA A 100 -5.22 -12.62 -2.30
C ALA A 100 -5.30 -13.07 -0.83
N VAL A 101 -6.22 -12.49 -0.04
CA VAL A 101 -6.46 -12.88 1.36
C VAL A 101 -6.93 -14.33 1.47
N ILE A 102 -7.91 -14.74 0.65
CA ILE A 102 -8.43 -16.10 0.66
C ILE A 102 -7.33 -17.11 0.30
N VAL A 103 -6.53 -16.83 -0.73
CA VAL A 103 -5.42 -17.70 -1.14
C VAL A 103 -4.36 -17.75 -0.04
N SER A 104 -3.98 -16.61 0.55
CA SER A 104 -3.04 -16.58 1.67
C SER A 104 -3.55 -17.40 2.85
N MET A 105 -4.82 -17.24 3.22
CA MET A 105 -5.44 -17.98 4.32
C MET A 105 -5.45 -19.48 4.05
N ALA A 106 -5.82 -19.89 2.84
CA ALA A 106 -5.84 -21.30 2.45
C ALA A 106 -4.45 -21.95 2.49
N LEU A 107 -3.40 -21.20 2.15
CA LEU A 107 -2.02 -21.69 2.21
C LEU A 107 -1.43 -21.65 3.62
N THR A 108 -1.79 -20.65 4.42
CA THR A 108 -1.22 -20.44 5.77
C THR A 108 -1.91 -21.30 6.81
N LEU A 109 -3.21 -21.58 6.65
CA LEU A 109 -3.98 -22.37 7.62
C LEU A 109 -3.40 -23.79 7.86
N PRO A 110 -3.01 -24.55 6.82
CA PRO A 110 -2.35 -25.85 7.01
C PRO A 110 -1.02 -25.73 7.77
N VAL A 111 -0.20 -24.72 7.45
CA VAL A 111 1.09 -24.49 8.13
C VAL A 111 0.85 -24.18 9.60
N PHE A 112 -0.10 -23.28 9.87
CA PHE A 112 -0.49 -22.93 11.24
C PHE A 112 -1.03 -24.14 12.02
N ALA A 113 -1.90 -24.94 11.39
CA ALA A 113 -2.47 -26.13 12.01
C ALA A 113 -1.41 -27.20 12.33
N LEU A 114 -0.44 -27.42 11.44
CA LEU A 114 0.67 -28.34 11.65
C LEU A 114 1.58 -27.87 12.79
N GLU A 115 1.94 -26.60 12.81
CA GLU A 115 2.87 -26.04 13.79
C GLU A 115 2.20 -25.89 15.17
N MET A 116 1.07 -25.17 15.24
CA MET A 116 0.34 -24.98 16.50
C MET A 116 -0.27 -26.28 17.02
N GLY A 117 -0.80 -27.12 16.13
CA GLY A 117 -1.35 -28.42 16.53
C GLY A 117 -0.31 -29.32 17.17
N SER A 118 0.92 -29.31 16.67
CA SER A 118 2.03 -30.09 17.25
C SER A 118 2.45 -29.60 18.63
N HIS A 119 2.33 -28.28 18.91
CA HIS A 119 2.68 -27.73 20.22
C HIS A 119 1.55 -27.79 21.24
N LEU A 120 0.29 -27.65 20.83
CA LEU A 120 -0.86 -27.60 21.74
C LEU A 120 -1.39 -28.99 22.10
N ILE A 121 -1.26 -29.98 21.21
CA ILE A 121 -1.82 -31.31 21.39
C ILE A 121 -0.69 -32.36 21.33
N PRO A 122 -0.26 -32.92 22.47
CA PRO A 122 0.86 -33.88 22.53
C PRO A 122 0.74 -35.07 21.58
N GLY A 123 -0.49 -35.56 21.32
CA GLY A 123 -0.75 -36.68 20.41
C GLY A 123 -0.55 -36.33 18.92
N VAL A 124 -0.75 -35.06 18.51
CA VAL A 124 -0.61 -34.62 17.13
C VAL A 124 0.85 -34.61 16.70
N HIS A 125 1.77 -34.20 17.57
CA HIS A 125 3.20 -34.27 17.31
C HIS A 125 3.65 -35.69 16.94
N HIS A 126 3.26 -36.70 17.75
CA HIS A 126 3.58 -38.10 17.49
C HIS A 126 2.96 -38.62 16.19
N LEU A 127 1.74 -38.18 15.88
CA LEU A 127 1.06 -38.57 14.66
C LEU A 127 1.76 -38.01 13.41
N ILE A 128 2.13 -36.73 13.43
CA ILE A 128 2.87 -36.06 12.33
C ILE A 128 4.23 -36.74 12.12
N MET A 129 4.96 -36.99 13.20
CA MET A 129 6.25 -37.65 13.13
C MET A 129 6.17 -39.06 12.56
N ARG A 130 5.10 -39.79 12.87
CA ARG A 130 4.89 -41.17 12.41
C ARG A 130 4.39 -41.26 10.97
N THR A 131 3.60 -40.29 10.51
CA THR A 131 2.96 -40.31 9.17
C THR A 131 3.75 -39.58 8.12
N ILE A 132 4.25 -38.37 8.42
CA ILE A 132 4.89 -37.49 7.46
C ILE A 132 6.42 -37.49 7.64
N GLY A 133 6.88 -37.64 8.88
CA GLY A 133 8.29 -37.50 9.23
C GLY A 133 8.72 -36.01 9.29
N MET A 134 9.76 -35.74 10.10
CA MET A 134 10.23 -34.38 10.37
C MET A 134 10.68 -33.65 9.09
N GLN A 135 11.40 -34.35 8.24
CA GLN A 135 12.01 -33.73 7.04
C GLN A 135 10.97 -33.31 5.99
N TRP A 136 9.95 -34.12 5.76
CA TRP A 136 8.86 -33.79 4.84
C TRP A 136 7.96 -32.69 5.38
N ASN A 137 7.74 -32.65 6.69
CA ASN A 137 6.97 -31.58 7.32
C ASN A 137 7.63 -30.20 7.08
N TRP A 138 8.95 -30.11 7.24
CA TRP A 138 9.70 -28.88 6.97
C TRP A 138 9.66 -28.48 5.49
N ILE A 139 9.83 -29.44 4.58
CA ILE A 139 9.77 -29.17 3.14
C ILE A 139 8.38 -28.66 2.74
N ILE A 140 7.31 -29.24 3.26
CA ILE A 140 5.94 -28.80 2.98
C ILE A 140 5.71 -27.38 3.50
N GLN A 141 6.10 -27.09 4.74
CA GLN A 141 5.97 -25.75 5.32
C GLN A 141 6.79 -24.73 4.55
N PHE A 142 8.02 -25.05 4.20
CA PHE A 142 8.88 -24.20 3.38
C PHE A 142 8.25 -23.92 2.00
N ALA A 143 7.76 -24.93 1.31
CA ALA A 143 7.12 -24.78 0.01
C ALA A 143 5.84 -23.92 0.09
N LEU A 144 4.98 -24.16 1.08
CA LEU A 144 3.76 -23.37 1.28
C LEU A 144 4.07 -21.92 1.62
N THR A 145 5.05 -21.68 2.50
CA THR A 145 5.48 -20.31 2.86
C THR A 145 6.08 -19.59 1.65
N THR A 146 6.90 -20.28 0.86
CA THR A 146 7.44 -19.73 -0.40
C THR A 146 6.32 -19.32 -1.36
N LEU A 147 5.28 -20.15 -1.51
CA LEU A 147 4.12 -19.83 -2.34
C LEU A 147 3.37 -18.60 -1.85
N VAL A 148 3.22 -18.43 -0.53
CA VAL A 148 2.61 -17.22 0.05
C VAL A 148 3.46 -15.99 -0.24
N ILE A 149 4.77 -16.07 -0.08
CA ILE A 149 5.70 -14.96 -0.30
C ILE A 149 5.72 -14.55 -1.78
N LEU A 150 5.88 -15.50 -2.69
CA LEU A 150 5.99 -15.23 -4.12
C LEU A 150 4.64 -14.94 -4.81
N GLY A 151 3.55 -15.43 -4.24
CA GLY A 151 2.19 -15.20 -4.74
C GLY A 151 1.58 -13.92 -4.18
N PRO A 152 0.65 -14.03 -3.21
CA PRO A 152 -0.06 -12.87 -2.67
C PRO A 152 0.86 -11.88 -1.95
N GLY A 153 1.99 -12.34 -1.37
CA GLY A 153 2.98 -11.52 -0.68
C GLY A 153 3.81 -10.63 -1.61
N ARG A 154 3.89 -10.93 -2.90
CA ARG A 154 4.72 -10.20 -3.87
C ARG A 154 4.49 -8.69 -3.86
N ARG A 155 3.27 -8.24 -3.61
CA ARG A 155 2.92 -6.81 -3.57
C ARG A 155 3.72 -6.04 -2.52
N PHE A 156 3.95 -6.63 -1.35
CA PHE A 156 4.72 -6.00 -0.27
C PHE A 156 6.19 -5.79 -0.67
N TYR A 157 6.77 -6.73 -1.39
CA TYR A 157 8.15 -6.62 -1.88
C TYR A 157 8.27 -5.59 -3.01
N GLN A 158 7.31 -5.58 -3.96
CA GLN A 158 7.31 -4.65 -5.08
C GLN A 158 7.17 -3.18 -4.66
N HIS A 159 6.48 -2.90 -3.56
CA HIS A 159 6.29 -1.55 -3.04
C HIS A 159 7.30 -1.23 -1.92
N GLY A 160 7.61 -2.21 -1.07
CA GLY A 160 8.48 -2.03 0.09
C GLY A 160 9.94 -1.80 -0.25
N PHE A 161 10.53 -2.56 -1.18
CA PHE A 161 11.93 -2.38 -1.57
C PHE A 161 12.22 -1.01 -2.20
N PRO A 162 11.43 -0.52 -3.17
CA PRO A 162 11.64 0.83 -3.70
C PRO A 162 11.50 1.92 -2.64
N ALA A 163 10.59 1.75 -1.68
CA ALA A 163 10.43 2.70 -0.58
C ALA A 163 11.66 2.72 0.35
N LEU A 164 12.27 1.56 0.64
CA LEU A 164 13.53 1.46 1.38
C LEU A 164 14.68 2.13 0.65
N LEU A 165 14.84 1.89 -0.66
CA LEU A 165 15.89 2.50 -1.46
C LEU A 165 15.80 4.03 -1.52
N ARG A 166 14.58 4.58 -1.39
CA ARG A 166 14.33 6.02 -1.32
C ARG A 166 14.47 6.59 0.09
N LEU A 167 14.96 5.81 1.07
CA LEU A 167 15.04 6.17 2.49
C LEU A 167 13.70 6.65 3.06
N ALA A 168 12.62 6.08 2.57
CA ALA A 168 11.26 6.45 2.88
C ALA A 168 10.43 5.21 3.25
N PRO A 169 10.83 4.46 4.32
CA PRO A 169 10.16 3.21 4.71
C PRO A 169 8.68 3.46 5.00
N ASP A 170 7.87 2.51 4.57
CA ASP A 170 6.43 2.46 4.78
C ASP A 170 6.02 1.11 5.40
N MET A 171 4.72 0.88 5.56
CA MET A 171 4.20 -0.39 6.06
C MET A 171 4.62 -1.58 5.19
N ASN A 172 4.67 -1.40 3.86
CA ASN A 172 5.08 -2.48 2.94
C ASN A 172 6.55 -2.85 3.15
N SER A 173 7.40 -1.84 3.42
CA SER A 173 8.82 -2.03 3.74
C SER A 173 9.01 -2.85 5.01
N LEU A 174 8.23 -2.55 6.06
CA LEU A 174 8.29 -3.28 7.33
C LEU A 174 7.89 -4.74 7.14
N VAL A 175 6.79 -4.99 6.42
CA VAL A 175 6.32 -6.35 6.13
C VAL A 175 7.34 -7.10 5.28
N ALA A 176 7.91 -6.46 4.23
CA ALA A 176 8.89 -7.08 3.35
C ALA A 176 10.16 -7.51 4.11
N VAL A 177 10.72 -6.61 4.94
CA VAL A 177 11.92 -6.91 5.74
C VAL A 177 11.61 -7.95 6.82
N GLY A 178 10.50 -7.79 7.55
CA GLY A 178 10.13 -8.70 8.64
C GLY A 178 9.87 -10.12 8.15
N THR A 179 9.16 -10.28 7.03
CA THR A 179 8.90 -11.60 6.44
C THR A 179 10.17 -12.23 5.86
N LEU A 180 11.07 -11.43 5.27
CA LEU A 180 12.34 -11.93 4.76
C LEU A 180 13.29 -12.38 5.88
N ALA A 181 13.29 -11.66 7.01
CA ALA A 181 14.10 -12.02 8.16
C ALA A 181 13.59 -13.26 8.91
N ALA A 182 12.28 -13.55 8.82
CA ALA A 182 11.66 -14.72 9.43
C ALA A 182 11.72 -15.98 8.54
N TYR A 183 11.99 -15.82 7.24
CA TYR A 183 12.10 -16.89 6.24
C TYR A 183 13.50 -17.49 6.21
#